data_b473a6d92c87359921fa2fd172fb475c
#
_entry.id   b473a6d92c87359921fa2fd172fb475c
#
_cell.length_a   1.000
_cell.length_b   1.000
_cell.length_c   1.000
_cell.angle_alpha   90.00
_cell.angle_beta   90.00
_cell.angle_gamma   90.00
#
_symmetry.space_group_name_H-M   'P 1'
#
loop_
_entity.id
_entity.type
_entity.pdbx_description
1 polymer ?
#
loop_
_entity_poly.entity_id
_entity_poly.type
_entity_poly.pdbx_seq_one_letter_code
_entity_poly.pdbx_strand_id
1 'polypeptide(L)'
;MITLSFIFGRRKQKISVYTFEKRPIRIRAVHWGGYNFEEIVNFVGRDKLSILGSPEDPNLVIHTLEGDHHAAVGDWIIKGIKGEFYPCKPDIFNQTYRLVPTVNKVILEEKN
;
A
#
# COMPACT_ATOMS: atom_id res chain seq x y z
N MET A 1 -7.74 -27.82 28.22
CA MET A 1 -8.02 -27.65 28.52
C MET A 1 -8.42 -26.96 28.73
N ILE A 2 -8.70 -26.56 28.78
CA ILE A 2 -9.17 -25.95 29.12
C ILE A 2 -9.44 -25.57 29.92
N THR A 3 -9.69 -25.47 30.04
CA THR A 3 -10.05 -25.44 31.09
C THR A 3 -9.66 -24.41 31.85
N LEU A 4 -9.04 -23.73 31.60
CA LEU A 4 -8.74 -22.76 32.24
C LEU A 4 -9.79 -22.00 32.60
N SER A 5 -10.65 -21.81 31.87
CA SER A 5 -11.64 -20.97 32.14
C SER A 5 -12.34 -21.35 33.28
N PHE A 6 -12.50 -22.50 33.64
CA PHE A 6 -13.31 -22.73 34.64
C PHE A 6 -12.61 -22.78 35.82
N ILE A 7 -11.48 -22.74 35.77
CA ILE A 7 -10.82 -22.74 36.88
C ILE A 7 -11.12 -21.59 37.63
N PHE A 8 -11.31 -20.53 37.07
CA PHE A 8 -11.56 -19.40 37.72
C PHE A 8 -12.84 -19.29 38.07
N GLY A 9 -13.55 -20.07 37.73
CA GLY A 9 -14.78 -20.02 38.15
C GLY A 9 -15.43 -18.78 38.02
N ARG A 10 -15.04 -17.93 38.05
CA ARG A 10 -15.67 -16.85 38.07
C ARG A 10 -15.79 -16.24 36.88
N ARG A 11 -16.01 -15.37 36.74
CA ARG A 11 -16.21 -14.72 35.74
C ARG A 11 -15.23 -14.69 34.91
N LYS A 12 -15.29 -14.87 33.92
CA LYS A 12 -14.36 -14.84 33.14
C LYS A 12 -14.27 -13.71 32.36
N GLN A 13 -13.21 -13.19 32.07
CA GLN A 13 -13.04 -12.16 31.21
C GLN A 13 -13.00 -12.63 29.83
N LYS A 14 -13.68 -12.00 28.94
CA LYS A 14 -13.66 -12.37 27.59
C LYS A 14 -12.51 -11.76 26.93
N ILE A 15 -11.71 -12.51 26.24
CA ILE A 15 -10.59 -11.98 25.52
C ILE A 15 -11.01 -11.64 24.12
N SER A 16 -10.92 -10.37 23.75
CA SER A 16 -11.29 -9.94 22.42
C SER A 16 -10.13 -9.40 21.63
N VAL A 17 -8.92 -9.46 22.16
CA VAL A 17 -7.76 -9.03 21.44
C VAL A 17 -6.96 -10.26 21.04
N TYR A 18 -6.71 -10.40 19.74
CA TYR A 18 -5.96 -11.52 19.23
C TYR A 18 -4.80 -11.01 18.41
N THR A 19 -3.79 -11.79 18.23
CA THR A 19 -2.66 -11.44 17.39
C THR A 19 -2.87 -12.07 16.02
N PHE A 20 -2.72 -11.25 14.98
CA PHE A 20 -2.87 -11.72 13.63
C PHE A 20 -1.58 -11.48 12.87
N GLU A 21 -1.30 -12.35 11.93
CA GLU A 21 -0.14 -12.21 11.09
C GLU A 21 -0.60 -11.98 9.66
N LYS A 22 0.05 -11.05 8.96
CA LYS A 22 -0.34 -10.74 7.61
C LYS A 22 0.05 -11.88 6.69
N ARG A 23 -0.88 -12.31 5.86
CA ARG A 23 -0.58 -13.34 4.89
C ARG A 23 0.24 -12.76 3.75
N PRO A 24 1.08 -13.56 3.12
CA PRO A 24 1.88 -13.07 2.01
C PRO A 24 0.99 -12.88 0.79
N ILE A 25 0.65 -11.64 0.51
CA ILE A 25 -0.18 -11.29 -0.61
C ILE A 25 0.62 -10.37 -1.50
N ARG A 26 0.56 -10.60 -2.80
CA ARG A 26 1.26 -9.75 -3.75
C ARG A 26 0.43 -8.53 -4.08
N ILE A 27 1.09 -7.40 -4.20
CA ILE A 27 0.46 -6.15 -4.59
C ILE A 27 1.33 -5.55 -5.68
N ARG A 28 0.84 -4.52 -6.31
CA ARG A 28 1.60 -3.78 -7.29
C ARG A 28 1.80 -2.38 -6.76
N ALA A 29 2.89 -1.78 -7.09
CA ALA A 29 3.20 -0.45 -6.57
C ALA A 29 4.11 0.31 -7.51
N VAL A 30 3.99 1.64 -7.49
CA VAL A 30 4.84 2.53 -8.26
C VAL A 30 5.42 3.56 -7.29
N HIS A 31 6.69 3.86 -7.44
CA HIS A 31 7.35 4.85 -6.60
C HIS A 31 7.09 6.24 -7.17
N TRP A 32 6.62 7.17 -6.31
CA TRP A 32 6.37 8.54 -6.73
C TRP A 32 7.67 9.32 -6.55
N GLY A 33 8.30 9.66 -7.66
CA GLY A 33 9.58 10.36 -7.61
C GLY A 33 9.48 11.86 -7.79
N GLY A 34 8.28 12.37 -7.98
CA GLY A 34 8.10 13.81 -8.19
C GLY A 34 8.19 14.20 -9.66
N TYR A 35 8.68 13.33 -10.50
CA TYR A 35 8.84 13.63 -11.92
C TYR A 35 8.10 12.65 -12.82
N ASN A 36 7.57 11.59 -12.26
CA ASN A 36 6.96 10.53 -13.06
C ASN A 36 5.44 10.51 -12.96
N PHE A 37 4.82 11.69 -13.09
CA PHE A 37 3.37 11.79 -12.96
C PHE A 37 2.64 10.93 -13.99
N GLU A 38 3.12 10.87 -15.22
CA GLU A 38 2.44 10.08 -16.23
C GLU A 38 2.49 8.58 -15.92
N GLU A 39 3.52 8.13 -15.28
CA GLU A 39 3.60 6.76 -14.85
C GLU A 39 2.54 6.49 -13.80
N ILE A 40 2.34 7.42 -12.88
CA ILE A 40 1.31 7.28 -11.86
C ILE A 40 -0.07 7.33 -12.51
N VAL A 41 -0.26 8.20 -13.51
CA VAL A 41 -1.53 8.28 -14.22
C VAL A 41 -1.85 6.95 -14.88
N ASN A 42 -0.87 6.31 -15.49
CA ASN A 42 -1.10 5.04 -16.14
C ASN A 42 -1.44 3.94 -15.12
N PHE A 43 -0.95 4.09 -13.94
CA PHE A 43 -1.17 3.09 -12.89
C PHE A 43 -2.52 3.30 -12.19
N VAL A 44 -2.85 4.53 -11.86
CA VAL A 44 -4.03 4.85 -11.04
C VAL A 44 -5.22 5.27 -11.90
N GLY A 45 -4.97 6.10 -12.90
CA GLY A 45 -6.04 6.71 -13.68
C GLY A 45 -6.07 8.20 -13.44
N ARG A 46 -6.12 8.98 -14.52
CA ARG A 46 -6.02 10.43 -14.41
C ARG A 46 -7.18 11.05 -13.63
N ASP A 47 -8.34 10.46 -13.75
CA ASP A 47 -9.52 11.00 -13.08
C ASP A 47 -9.47 10.89 -11.57
N LYS A 48 -8.55 10.09 -11.04
CA LYS A 48 -8.44 9.90 -9.60
C LYS A 48 -7.26 10.65 -8.99
N LEU A 49 -6.61 11.52 -9.77
CA LEU A 49 -5.37 12.15 -9.33
C LEU A 49 -5.41 13.66 -9.46
N SER A 50 -4.70 14.33 -8.58
CA SER A 50 -4.40 15.75 -8.70
C SER A 50 -2.98 15.99 -8.23
N ILE A 51 -2.35 17.04 -8.73
CA ILE A 51 -1.05 17.45 -8.25
C ILE A 51 -1.20 18.84 -7.66
N LEU A 52 -0.71 19.01 -6.45
CA LEU A 52 -0.71 20.28 -5.77
C LEU A 52 0.73 20.62 -5.39
N GLY A 53 0.92 21.77 -4.83
CA GLY A 53 2.24 22.19 -4.40
C GLY A 53 2.99 22.89 -5.51
N SER A 54 4.29 22.96 -5.37
CA SER A 54 5.14 23.64 -6.34
C SER A 54 5.89 22.61 -7.15
N PRO A 55 6.49 23.04 -8.29
CA PRO A 55 7.30 22.10 -9.06
C PRO A 55 8.46 21.53 -8.25
N GLU A 56 8.95 22.29 -7.27
CA GLU A 56 10.04 21.81 -6.45
C GLU A 56 9.58 20.83 -5.36
N ASP A 57 8.31 20.89 -5.01
CA ASP A 57 7.80 20.05 -3.94
C ASP A 57 6.36 19.64 -4.29
N PRO A 58 6.18 18.82 -5.30
CA PRO A 58 4.86 18.45 -5.75
C PRO A 58 4.20 17.47 -4.77
N ASN A 59 2.91 17.67 -4.57
CA ASN A 59 2.15 16.82 -3.69
C ASN A 59 1.10 16.11 -4.52
N LEU A 60 1.11 14.81 -4.50
CA LEU A 60 0.19 14.01 -5.28
C LEU A 60 -1.03 13.70 -4.42
N VAL A 61 -2.22 13.88 -4.97
CA VAL A 61 -3.44 13.57 -4.26
C VAL A 61 -4.17 12.46 -4.99
N ILE A 62 -4.53 11.41 -4.28
CA ILE A 62 -5.31 10.31 -4.81
C ILE A 62 -6.71 10.43 -4.24
N HIS A 63 -7.70 10.57 -5.13
CA HIS A 63 -9.08 10.74 -4.70
C HIS A 63 -9.74 9.38 -4.61
N THR A 64 -10.32 9.06 -3.47
CA THR A 64 -10.99 7.77 -3.28
C THR A 64 -12.36 8.00 -2.67
N LEU A 65 -13.14 6.96 -2.63
CA LEU A 65 -14.47 7.05 -2.03
C LEU A 65 -14.39 7.35 -0.54
N GLU A 66 -13.27 7.05 0.06
CA GLU A 66 -13.10 7.30 1.48
C GLU A 66 -12.44 8.62 1.77
N GLY A 67 -12.15 9.39 0.74
CA GLY A 67 -11.49 10.67 0.90
C GLY A 67 -10.20 10.74 0.14
N ASP A 68 -9.50 11.85 0.27
CA ASP A 68 -8.27 12.09 -0.44
C ASP A 68 -7.07 11.62 0.35
N HIS A 69 -6.14 11.01 -0.36
CA HIS A 69 -4.87 10.61 0.23
C HIS A 69 -3.76 11.43 -0.40
N HIS A 70 -2.85 11.91 0.42
CA HIS A 70 -1.74 12.74 -0.07
C HIS A 70 -0.45 11.93 -0.08
N ALA A 71 0.29 12.02 -1.16
CA ALA A 71 1.56 11.33 -1.30
C ALA A 71 2.67 12.34 -1.55
N ALA A 72 3.67 12.31 -0.71
CA ALA A 72 4.85 13.15 -0.89
C ALA A 72 5.83 12.43 -1.80
N VAL A 73 6.75 13.19 -2.37
CA VAL A 73 7.81 12.60 -3.18
C VAL A 73 8.55 11.58 -2.34
N GLY A 74 8.75 10.40 -2.90
CA GLY A 74 9.38 9.29 -2.19
C GLY A 74 8.40 8.23 -1.74
N ASP A 75 7.13 8.57 -1.65
CA ASP A 75 6.14 7.59 -1.23
C ASP A 75 5.87 6.59 -2.35
N TRP A 76 5.40 5.42 -1.97
CA TRP A 76 4.97 4.41 -2.93
C TRP A 76 3.46 4.48 -3.07
N ILE A 77 2.96 4.30 -4.29
CA ILE A 77 1.53 4.23 -4.53
C ILE A 77 1.21 2.76 -4.74
N ILE A 78 0.38 2.22 -3.89
CA ILE A 78 0.06 0.79 -3.89
C ILE A 78 -1.32 0.57 -4.47
N LYS A 79 -1.45 -0.49 -5.26
CA LYS A 79 -2.76 -0.97 -5.67
C LYS A 79 -3.03 -2.20 -4.82
N GLY A 80 -4.02 -2.11 -3.97
CA GLY A 80 -4.35 -3.19 -3.05
C GLY A 80 -5.10 -4.32 -3.73
N ILE A 81 -5.41 -5.34 -2.98
CA ILE A 81 -6.01 -6.55 -3.54
C ILE A 81 -7.42 -6.32 -4.06
N LYS A 82 -8.08 -5.27 -3.61
CA LYS A 82 -9.40 -4.96 -4.10
C LYS A 82 -9.36 -3.89 -5.18
N GLY A 83 -8.20 -3.55 -5.66
CA GLY A 83 -8.05 -2.53 -6.68
C GLY A 83 -8.01 -1.12 -6.15
N GLU A 84 -7.99 -0.94 -4.85
CA GLU A 84 -7.93 0.38 -4.25
C GLU A 84 -6.50 0.92 -4.28
N PHE A 85 -6.36 2.23 -4.34
CA PHE A 85 -5.05 2.86 -4.41
C PHE A 85 -4.78 3.66 -3.15
N TYR A 86 -3.58 3.60 -2.63
CA TYR A 86 -3.22 4.37 -1.45
C TYR A 86 -1.70 4.56 -1.36
N PRO A 87 -1.25 5.64 -0.72
CA PRO A 87 0.18 5.88 -0.60
C PRO A 87 0.75 5.18 0.62
N CYS A 88 2.04 4.92 0.58
CA CYS A 88 2.74 4.27 1.67
C CYS A 88 4.11 4.91 1.80
N LYS A 89 4.51 5.23 3.01
CA LYS A 89 5.82 5.84 3.24
C LYS A 89 6.93 4.84 2.92
N PRO A 90 8.06 5.31 2.40
CA PRO A 90 9.11 4.40 1.92
C PRO A 90 9.66 3.48 2.99
N ASP A 91 9.82 3.96 4.22
CA ASP A 91 10.35 3.12 5.26
C ASP A 91 9.37 2.00 5.62
N ILE A 92 8.09 2.32 5.68
CA ILE A 92 7.07 1.33 5.98
C ILE A 92 6.98 0.35 4.81
N PHE A 93 7.04 0.87 3.58
CA PHE A 93 6.96 0.02 2.40
C PHE A 93 8.10 -0.98 2.39
N ASN A 94 9.31 -0.52 2.67
CA ASN A 94 10.47 -1.40 2.66
C ASN A 94 10.45 -2.46 3.76
N GLN A 95 9.81 -2.16 4.86
CA GLN A 95 9.68 -3.13 5.93
C GLN A 95 8.57 -4.15 5.65
N THR A 96 7.61 -3.77 4.84
CA THR A 96 6.43 -4.59 4.63
C THR A 96 6.52 -5.46 3.38
N TYR A 97 7.15 -4.95 2.33
CA TYR A 97 7.16 -5.61 1.03
C TYR A 97 8.56 -5.84 0.51
N ARG A 98 8.70 -6.84 -0.33
CA ARG A 98 9.94 -7.05 -1.05
C ARG A 98 9.61 -7.28 -2.50
N LEU A 99 10.52 -6.93 -3.36
CA LEU A 99 10.32 -7.08 -4.78
C LEU A 99 10.24 -8.56 -5.17
N VAL A 100 9.27 -8.88 -6.00
CA VAL A 100 9.19 -10.21 -6.58
C VAL A 100 9.80 -10.11 -7.97
N PRO A 101 10.84 -10.85 -8.27
CA PRO A 101 11.49 -10.73 -9.56
C PRO A 101 10.59 -11.17 -10.71
N THR A 102 10.58 -10.39 -11.79
CA THR A 102 9.84 -10.75 -12.98
C THR A 102 10.73 -10.54 -14.17
N VAL A 103 11.95 -10.99 -14.03
CA VAL A 103 12.97 -10.70 -14.99
C VAL A 103 12.66 -11.01 -16.42
N ASN A 104 12.13 -12.12 -16.67
CA ASN A 104 11.90 -12.51 -18.02
C ASN A 104 11.00 -11.61 -18.79
N LYS A 105 9.96 -11.13 -18.16
CA LYS A 105 9.08 -10.28 -18.79
C LYS A 105 9.68 -9.01 -19.16
N VAL A 106 10.43 -8.43 -18.29
CA VAL A 106 11.03 -7.16 -18.54
C VAL A 106 11.99 -7.23 -19.68
N ILE A 107 12.81 -8.24 -19.72
CA ILE A 107 13.77 -8.37 -20.76
C ILE A 107 13.15 -8.47 -22.10
N LEU A 108 12.11 -9.24 -22.23
CA LEU A 108 11.48 -9.39 -23.49
C LEU A 108 10.91 -8.10 -24.00
N GLU A 109 10.38 -7.32 -23.14
CA GLU A 109 9.82 -6.07 -23.54
C GLU A 109 10.84 -5.09 -24.00
N GLU A 110 11.99 -5.10 -23.39
CA GLU A 110 12.99 -4.19 -23.77
C GLU A 110 13.56 -4.46 -25.09
N LYS A 111 13.47 -5.67 -25.53
CA LYS A 111 14.03 -5.96 -26.75
C LYS A 111 13.27 -5.39 -27.81
N ASN A 112 12.12 -5.04 -27.61
CA ASN A 112 11.31 -4.48 -28.64
C ASN A 112 11.30 -2.99 -28.58
#